data_ccf7f77c5f9b3013b5c30faa40c27b8e
#
_entry.id   ccf7f77c5f9b3013b5c30faa40c27b8e
#
_cell.length_a   1.000
_cell.length_b   1.000
_cell.length_c   1.000
_cell.angle_alpha   90.00
_cell.angle_beta   90.00
_cell.angle_gamma   90.00
#
_symmetry.space_group_name_H-M   'P 1'
#
loop_
_entity.id
_entity.type
_entity.pdbx_description
1 polymer ?
#
loop_
_entity_poly.entity_id
_entity_poly.type
_entity_poly.pdbx_seq_one_letter_code
_entity_poly.pdbx_strand_id
1 'polypeptide(L)'
;MLVNMQKKSLVLNKCSINENISDWIEQDIIVPDSKPDAVKIVNVTVTPYVTDCEVMDGKVKVMGKLNYFVIYRVNDEGFCNRGLFMSYPYSEVLTLENARSGMNMTIDPKCKNIIFSLPNERKIAVKSEIMFKVKVKEQVNAYVIKNFDCDMPIECKMCNKTFNNIIQNKSSVIASKEDVMLPKEAEDFFEILKIEAKIKNTEYKESYNKIMVKGDIDVKIIYLTENSTEDVKRVSIDVPFSAMVELGNISDKSKFDIKYIIQDFSIKLNPDITTTKTLTTEYQIMVDVTMYEEDEVEYVEDFYSQNRELKYEEETVEAVSKTVTFTNNIDIKENITNILPANSNLLDYSLDTSYITPKITNNMVELEGNAKVSLLLQDRETMELDNKIIDVLVNQKYDVDGISEISNAYVEITGDNIEVTQNGTDIEVRISLQIYTNIEDLINLNLIDSIEDNILDISNLDSINIYVVKAGDTLWNIAKKYKTSIDKLVKTNDIQNPDVIDVGQKILIIR
;
A
#
# COMPACT_ATOMS: atom_id res chain seq x y z
N MET A 1 28.30 -39.13 -8.01
CA MET A 1 29.22 -38.06 -7.50
C MET A 1 28.39 -36.80 -7.45
N LEU A 2 28.59 -35.93 -6.46
CA LEU A 2 27.86 -34.67 -6.43
C LEU A 2 28.54 -33.67 -7.36
N VAL A 3 27.75 -32.98 -8.16
CA VAL A 3 28.22 -31.91 -9.04
C VAL A 3 28.26 -30.61 -8.25
N ASN A 4 29.42 -29.98 -8.17
CA ASN A 4 29.57 -28.71 -7.44
C ASN A 4 29.03 -27.55 -8.28
N MET A 5 28.14 -26.75 -7.69
CA MET A 5 27.49 -25.60 -8.30
C MET A 5 27.97 -24.29 -7.69
N GLN A 6 28.37 -23.35 -8.51
CA GLN A 6 28.58 -21.97 -8.08
C GLN A 6 27.24 -21.24 -8.08
N LYS A 7 26.72 -20.90 -6.89
CA LYS A 7 25.42 -20.25 -6.71
C LYS A 7 25.57 -18.78 -6.36
N LYS A 8 24.70 -17.92 -6.87
CA LYS A 8 24.49 -16.54 -6.41
C LYS A 8 23.22 -16.50 -5.57
N SER A 9 23.32 -16.03 -4.32
CA SER A 9 22.17 -15.81 -3.45
C SER A 9 21.47 -14.50 -3.79
N LEU A 10 20.15 -14.50 -3.75
CA LEU A 10 19.25 -13.38 -3.98
C LEU A 10 18.21 -13.36 -2.86
N VAL A 11 17.82 -12.18 -2.42
CA VAL A 11 16.69 -11.98 -1.50
C VAL A 11 15.59 -11.27 -2.26
N LEU A 12 14.61 -12.02 -2.72
CA LEU A 12 13.58 -11.54 -3.61
C LEU A 12 12.24 -11.37 -2.89
N ASN A 13 11.40 -10.49 -3.39
CA ASN A 13 9.99 -10.47 -3.01
C ASN A 13 9.24 -11.56 -3.78
N LYS A 14 8.38 -12.28 -3.09
CA LYS A 14 7.22 -12.89 -3.74
C LYS A 14 6.19 -11.82 -4.07
N CYS A 15 5.22 -12.19 -4.89
CA CYS A 15 4.08 -11.33 -5.20
C CYS A 15 3.44 -10.76 -3.93
N SER A 16 3.23 -9.44 -3.90
CA SER A 16 2.59 -8.78 -2.77
C SER A 16 1.11 -9.17 -2.66
N ILE A 17 0.68 -9.56 -1.47
CA ILE A 17 -0.73 -9.79 -1.17
C ILE A 17 -1.32 -8.47 -0.70
N ASN A 18 -2.36 -7.98 -1.38
CA ASN A 18 -3.06 -6.76 -1.01
C ASN A 18 -4.54 -7.10 -0.83
N GLU A 19 -5.01 -7.01 0.40
CA GLU A 19 -6.41 -7.32 0.73
C GLU A 19 -7.04 -6.19 1.54
N ASN A 20 -8.33 -5.94 1.28
CA ASN A 20 -9.16 -5.04 2.07
C ASN A 20 -10.12 -5.87 2.90
N ILE A 21 -9.92 -5.89 4.20
CA ILE A 21 -10.74 -6.65 5.15
C ILE A 21 -11.51 -5.66 5.99
N SER A 22 -12.84 -5.80 6.06
CA SER A 22 -13.67 -4.92 6.90
C SER A 22 -14.22 -5.69 8.11
N ASP A 23 -14.23 -5.02 9.25
CA ASP A 23 -14.89 -5.51 10.46
C ASP A 23 -15.71 -4.42 11.14
N TRP A 24 -16.73 -4.81 11.91
CA TRP A 24 -17.61 -3.91 12.61
C TRP A 24 -17.27 -3.86 14.09
N ILE A 25 -16.90 -2.67 14.58
CA ILE A 25 -16.58 -2.42 15.99
C ILE A 25 -17.71 -1.60 16.61
N GLU A 26 -18.28 -2.11 17.71
CA GLU A 26 -19.34 -1.45 18.46
C GLU A 26 -18.77 -0.80 19.73
N GLN A 27 -19.16 0.44 19.99
CA GLN A 27 -18.70 1.19 21.14
C GLN A 27 -19.84 2.04 21.72
N ASP A 28 -20.02 1.93 23.04
CA ASP A 28 -20.86 2.84 23.80
C ASP A 28 -20.03 4.01 24.32
N ILE A 29 -20.41 5.21 23.92
CA ILE A 29 -19.78 6.47 24.36
C ILE A 29 -20.67 7.10 25.43
N ILE A 30 -20.08 7.36 26.60
CA ILE A 30 -20.81 7.99 27.71
C ILE A 30 -20.46 9.47 27.74
N VAL A 31 -21.48 10.32 27.74
CA VAL A 31 -21.32 11.77 27.95
C VAL A 31 -20.90 12.02 29.40
N PRO A 32 -19.73 12.63 29.67
CA PRO A 32 -19.24 12.89 31.02
C PRO A 32 -20.15 13.86 31.79
N ASP A 33 -20.18 13.75 33.11
CA ASP A 33 -20.98 14.64 33.97
C ASP A 33 -20.58 16.12 33.88
N SER A 34 -19.37 16.39 33.41
CA SER A 34 -18.87 17.76 33.14
C SER A 34 -19.45 18.37 31.85
N LYS A 35 -20.20 17.62 31.07
CA LYS A 35 -20.83 18.10 29.85
C LYS A 35 -22.35 17.98 29.93
N PRO A 36 -23.10 18.88 29.24
CA PRO A 36 -24.55 18.87 29.24
C PRO A 36 -25.09 17.65 28.47
N ASP A 37 -26.36 17.31 28.71
CA ASP A 37 -27.09 16.23 28.12
C ASP A 37 -27.25 16.40 26.59
N ALA A 38 -27.12 15.31 25.86
CA ALA A 38 -27.28 15.29 24.42
C ALA A 38 -28.76 15.21 24.03
N VAL A 39 -29.20 16.13 23.18
CA VAL A 39 -30.57 16.10 22.59
C VAL A 39 -30.59 15.45 21.23
N LYS A 40 -29.61 15.74 20.41
CA LYS A 40 -29.46 15.19 19.05
C LYS A 40 -27.99 15.07 18.69
N ILE A 41 -27.60 13.96 18.08
CA ILE A 41 -26.28 13.81 17.47
C ILE A 41 -26.29 14.49 16.09
N VAL A 42 -25.32 15.37 15.87
CA VAL A 42 -25.12 16.06 14.58
C VAL A 42 -24.18 15.27 13.68
N ASN A 43 -23.00 14.91 14.23
CA ASN A 43 -21.99 14.17 13.49
C ASN A 43 -21.17 13.28 14.40
N VAL A 44 -20.75 12.14 13.89
CA VAL A 44 -19.78 11.25 14.50
C VAL A 44 -18.66 10.99 13.49
N THR A 45 -17.44 11.29 13.89
CA THR A 45 -16.24 10.95 13.11
C THR A 45 -15.41 9.93 13.88
N VAL A 46 -14.94 8.90 13.19
CA VAL A 46 -14.12 7.85 13.80
C VAL A 46 -12.81 7.76 13.02
N THR A 47 -11.70 7.95 13.75
CA THR A 47 -10.36 7.82 13.20
C THR A 47 -9.68 6.58 13.79
N PRO A 48 -9.51 5.50 13.02
CA PRO A 48 -8.81 4.31 13.48
C PRO A 48 -7.30 4.50 13.40
N TYR A 49 -6.58 3.96 14.38
CA TYR A 49 -5.12 3.87 14.40
C TYR A 49 -4.73 2.42 14.70
N VAL A 50 -3.67 1.93 14.03
CA VAL A 50 -3.04 0.64 14.33
C VAL A 50 -1.74 0.91 15.05
N THR A 51 -1.62 0.39 16.27
CA THR A 51 -0.41 0.54 17.09
C THR A 51 0.50 -0.67 17.01
N ASP A 52 -0.08 -1.86 16.80
CA ASP A 52 0.66 -3.10 16.69
C ASP A 52 -0.11 -4.14 15.87
N CYS A 53 0.61 -5.08 15.24
CA CYS A 53 0.03 -6.19 14.53
C CYS A 53 0.89 -7.46 14.69
N GLU A 54 0.24 -8.59 14.83
CA GLU A 54 0.87 -9.91 14.93
C GLU A 54 0.37 -10.82 13.81
N VAL A 55 1.33 -11.31 12.99
CA VAL A 55 1.04 -12.22 11.90
C VAL A 55 1.10 -13.66 12.38
N MET A 56 0.01 -14.38 12.19
CA MET A 56 -0.13 -15.80 12.48
C MET A 56 -0.51 -16.56 11.21
N ASP A 57 -0.39 -17.89 11.23
CA ASP A 57 -0.79 -18.70 10.08
C ASP A 57 -2.30 -18.58 9.81
N GLY A 58 -2.63 -18.04 8.62
CA GLY A 58 -4.00 -17.81 8.16
C GLY A 58 -4.74 -16.64 8.82
N LYS A 59 -4.10 -15.86 9.71
CA LYS A 59 -4.73 -14.78 10.47
C LYS A 59 -3.77 -13.67 10.80
N VAL A 60 -4.35 -12.49 11.07
CA VAL A 60 -3.62 -11.33 11.55
C VAL A 60 -4.36 -10.74 12.74
N LYS A 61 -3.67 -10.61 13.86
CA LYS A 61 -4.19 -9.87 15.01
C LYS A 61 -3.77 -8.42 14.88
N VAL A 62 -4.73 -7.51 14.87
CA VAL A 62 -4.55 -6.06 14.78
C VAL A 62 -4.94 -5.43 16.09
N MET A 63 -4.06 -4.62 16.65
CA MET A 63 -4.30 -3.87 17.88
C MET A 63 -4.15 -2.38 17.62
N GLY A 64 -5.02 -1.60 18.23
CA GLY A 64 -5.01 -0.17 18.02
C GLY A 64 -6.00 0.59 18.87
N LYS A 65 -6.35 1.77 18.42
CA LYS A 65 -7.36 2.61 19.06
C LYS A 65 -8.25 3.30 18.04
N LEU A 66 -9.50 3.53 18.43
CA LEU A 66 -10.47 4.32 17.69
C LEU A 66 -10.67 5.64 18.42
N ASN A 67 -10.39 6.74 17.75
CA ASN A 67 -10.68 8.09 18.24
C ASN A 67 -12.03 8.54 17.70
N TYR A 68 -12.95 8.84 18.60
CA TYR A 68 -14.30 9.29 18.31
C TYR A 68 -14.41 10.79 18.57
N PHE A 69 -14.88 11.54 17.58
CA PHE A 69 -15.30 12.92 17.71
C PHE A 69 -16.80 12.97 17.47
N VAL A 70 -17.56 13.39 18.47
CA VAL A 70 -19.01 13.50 18.38
C VAL A 70 -19.40 14.96 18.53
N ILE A 71 -20.13 15.47 17.55
CA ILE A 71 -20.80 16.79 17.63
C ILE A 71 -22.24 16.53 17.94
N TYR A 72 -22.76 17.14 19.00
CA TYR A 72 -24.15 16.95 19.43
C TYR A 72 -24.77 18.28 19.87
N ARG A 73 -26.09 18.36 19.73
CA ARG A 73 -26.91 19.47 20.22
C ARG A 73 -27.25 19.27 21.68
N VAL A 74 -27.33 20.40 22.38
CA VAL A 74 -27.72 20.46 23.76
C VAL A 74 -28.87 21.43 23.93
N ASN A 75 -29.58 21.33 25.05
CA ASN A 75 -30.62 22.29 25.44
C ASN A 75 -30.14 23.05 26.67
N ASP A 76 -29.10 23.88 26.48
CA ASP A 76 -28.48 24.65 27.52
C ASP A 76 -28.49 26.15 27.15
N GLU A 77 -28.72 27.05 28.12
CA GLU A 77 -28.73 28.48 27.85
C GLU A 77 -27.34 28.94 27.38
N GLY A 78 -27.26 29.44 26.15
CA GLY A 78 -26.05 30.00 25.55
C GLY A 78 -25.20 29.02 24.73
N PHE A 79 -25.59 27.75 24.63
CA PHE A 79 -24.90 26.77 23.79
C PHE A 79 -25.89 25.93 23.00
N CYS A 80 -25.73 25.90 21.68
CA CYS A 80 -26.52 25.00 20.81
C CYS A 80 -25.80 23.68 20.54
N ASN A 81 -24.48 23.69 20.53
CA ASN A 81 -23.66 22.56 20.10
C ASN A 81 -22.49 22.29 21.05
N ARG A 82 -22.12 21.04 21.21
CA ARG A 82 -20.97 20.60 22.02
C ARG A 82 -20.19 19.50 21.29
N GLY A 83 -18.92 19.41 21.66
CA GLY A 83 -18.02 18.36 21.19
C GLY A 83 -17.71 17.34 22.29
N LEU A 84 -17.53 16.10 21.87
CA LEU A 84 -17.05 15.03 22.74
C LEU A 84 -15.94 14.27 22.02
N PHE A 85 -14.79 14.17 22.66
CA PHE A 85 -13.67 13.36 22.21
C PHE A 85 -13.48 12.18 23.16
N MET A 86 -13.43 10.96 22.59
CA MET A 86 -13.14 9.72 23.32
C MET A 86 -12.22 8.83 22.49
N SER A 87 -11.36 8.11 23.18
CA SER A 87 -10.44 7.14 22.56
C SER A 87 -10.59 5.78 23.24
N TYR A 88 -10.84 4.76 22.45
CA TYR A 88 -11.02 3.38 22.95
C TYR A 88 -10.05 2.43 22.25
N PRO A 89 -9.38 1.54 22.99
CA PRO A 89 -8.56 0.51 22.40
C PRO A 89 -9.43 -0.56 21.71
N TYR A 90 -8.91 -1.18 20.66
CA TYR A 90 -9.52 -2.35 20.02
C TYR A 90 -8.47 -3.42 19.75
N SER A 91 -8.94 -4.65 19.60
CA SER A 91 -8.10 -5.78 19.19
C SER A 91 -8.96 -6.75 18.38
N GLU A 92 -8.65 -6.83 17.08
CA GLU A 92 -9.40 -7.65 16.12
C GLU A 92 -8.50 -8.74 15.53
N VAL A 93 -9.11 -9.85 15.13
CA VAL A 93 -8.41 -10.96 14.46
C VAL A 93 -9.00 -11.13 13.07
N LEU A 94 -8.24 -10.65 12.08
CA LEU A 94 -8.61 -10.70 10.68
C LEU A 94 -8.20 -12.06 10.08
N THR A 95 -9.06 -12.65 9.25
CA THR A 95 -8.69 -13.84 8.47
C THR A 95 -7.96 -13.42 7.21
N LEU A 96 -6.77 -13.97 7.01
CA LEU A 96 -5.92 -13.73 5.82
C LEU A 96 -5.26 -15.07 5.47
N GLU A 97 -5.88 -15.84 4.58
CA GLU A 97 -5.53 -17.27 4.33
C GLU A 97 -4.06 -17.49 3.94
N ASN A 98 -3.47 -16.52 3.25
CA ASN A 98 -2.09 -16.57 2.79
C ASN A 98 -1.06 -16.02 3.79
N ALA A 99 -1.50 -15.53 4.96
CA ALA A 99 -0.56 -15.07 5.99
C ALA A 99 0.23 -16.22 6.60
N ARG A 100 1.50 -16.00 6.86
CA ARG A 100 2.39 -16.92 7.59
C ARG A 100 3.17 -16.15 8.63
N SER A 101 3.43 -16.79 9.74
CA SER A 101 4.25 -16.21 10.82
C SER A 101 5.62 -15.76 10.30
N GLY A 102 6.02 -14.55 10.65
CA GLY A 102 7.29 -13.94 10.22
C GLY A 102 7.22 -13.12 8.92
N MET A 103 6.08 -13.04 8.25
CA MET A 103 5.89 -12.14 7.10
C MET A 103 5.86 -10.67 7.53
N ASN A 104 6.43 -9.80 6.70
CA ASN A 104 6.32 -8.36 6.87
C ASN A 104 4.96 -7.85 6.41
N MET A 105 4.32 -7.03 7.23
CA MET A 105 3.01 -6.51 6.95
C MET A 105 2.92 -5.03 7.24
N THR A 106 2.14 -4.34 6.40
CA THR A 106 1.66 -2.98 6.66
C THR A 106 0.14 -2.96 6.64
N ILE A 107 -0.47 -2.24 7.59
CA ILE A 107 -1.92 -2.10 7.70
C ILE A 107 -2.25 -0.63 7.74
N ASP A 108 -3.10 -0.18 6.82
CA ASP A 108 -3.68 1.16 6.77
C ASP A 108 -5.17 1.07 7.09
N PRO A 109 -5.60 1.46 8.32
CA PRO A 109 -7.00 1.36 8.71
C PRO A 109 -7.77 2.61 8.25
N LYS A 110 -9.00 2.41 7.73
CA LYS A 110 -9.92 3.52 7.39
C LYS A 110 -11.30 3.21 7.90
N CYS A 111 -11.98 4.22 8.46
CA CYS A 111 -13.39 4.10 8.80
C CYS A 111 -14.23 4.27 7.52
N LYS A 112 -15.05 3.27 7.19
CA LYS A 112 -15.87 3.24 5.98
C LYS A 112 -17.31 3.64 6.24
N ASN A 113 -17.92 3.08 7.28
CA ASN A 113 -19.29 3.36 7.67
C ASN A 113 -19.40 3.64 9.16
N ILE A 114 -20.32 4.52 9.52
CA ILE A 114 -20.63 4.84 10.89
C ILE A 114 -22.16 4.82 11.05
N ILE A 115 -22.66 3.99 11.97
CA ILE A 115 -24.04 3.96 12.38
C ILE A 115 -24.08 4.39 13.85
N PHE A 116 -24.89 5.36 14.17
CA PHE A 116 -25.00 5.84 15.55
C PHE A 116 -26.45 6.06 15.98
N SER A 117 -26.67 6.00 17.27
CA SER A 117 -27.97 6.30 17.89
C SER A 117 -27.78 6.89 19.26
N LEU A 118 -28.79 7.58 19.76
CA LEU A 118 -28.84 8.17 21.09
C LEU A 118 -29.87 7.41 21.94
N PRO A 119 -29.51 6.27 22.59
CA PRO A 119 -30.44 5.50 23.43
C PRO A 119 -31.00 6.30 24.60
N ASN A 120 -30.21 7.21 25.15
CA ASN A 120 -30.62 8.20 26.15
C ASN A 120 -29.68 9.42 26.10
N GLU A 121 -29.99 10.48 26.80
CA GLU A 121 -29.29 11.75 26.79
C GLU A 121 -27.80 11.69 27.22
N ARG A 122 -27.38 10.58 27.83
CA ARG A 122 -26.01 10.33 28.32
C ARG A 122 -25.29 9.20 27.62
N LYS A 123 -25.96 8.45 26.72
CA LYS A 123 -25.36 7.31 26.05
C LYS A 123 -25.51 7.42 24.54
N ILE A 124 -24.41 7.38 23.86
CA ILE A 124 -24.30 7.37 22.39
C ILE A 124 -23.79 5.99 21.98
N ALA A 125 -24.60 5.21 21.28
CA ALA A 125 -24.17 3.93 20.73
C ALA A 125 -23.63 4.15 19.30
N VAL A 126 -22.40 3.73 19.05
CA VAL A 126 -21.74 3.86 17.75
C VAL A 126 -21.29 2.49 17.26
N LYS A 127 -21.58 2.20 16.01
CA LYS A 127 -21.09 1.03 15.29
C LYS A 127 -20.32 1.48 14.06
N SER A 128 -19.04 1.14 14.00
CA SER A 128 -18.10 1.60 12.99
C SER A 128 -17.61 0.43 12.13
N GLU A 129 -17.74 0.52 10.82
CA GLU A 129 -17.10 -0.40 9.88
C GLU A 129 -15.69 0.08 9.63
N ILE A 130 -14.71 -0.65 10.13
CA ILE A 130 -13.28 -0.36 9.90
C ILE A 130 -12.77 -1.27 8.79
N MET A 131 -12.31 -0.66 7.71
CA MET A 131 -11.63 -1.33 6.61
C MET A 131 -10.13 -1.28 6.86
N PHE A 132 -9.52 -2.45 6.97
CA PHE A 132 -8.09 -2.64 7.08
C PHE A 132 -7.53 -2.96 5.70
N LYS A 133 -6.76 -2.04 5.13
CA LYS A 133 -5.97 -2.30 3.93
C LYS A 133 -4.69 -3.00 4.34
N VAL A 134 -4.65 -4.30 4.11
CA VAL A 134 -3.54 -5.16 4.51
C VAL A 134 -2.63 -5.41 3.31
N LYS A 135 -1.36 -5.06 3.44
CA LYS A 135 -0.32 -5.38 2.47
C LYS A 135 0.71 -6.29 3.12
N VAL A 136 0.87 -7.49 2.57
CA VAL A 136 1.87 -8.46 3.02
C VAL A 136 2.94 -8.60 1.96
N LYS A 137 4.21 -8.52 2.37
CA LYS A 137 5.38 -8.80 1.53
C LYS A 137 6.08 -10.03 2.12
N GLU A 138 6.15 -11.11 1.34
CA GLU A 138 6.95 -12.28 1.67
C GLU A 138 8.30 -12.18 0.97
N GLN A 139 9.37 -12.32 1.74
CA GLN A 139 10.72 -12.43 1.20
C GLN A 139 11.09 -13.90 1.03
N VAL A 140 11.70 -14.21 -0.08
CA VAL A 140 12.25 -15.54 -0.35
C VAL A 140 13.74 -15.46 -0.60
N ASN A 141 14.49 -16.31 0.11
CA ASN A 141 15.89 -16.53 -0.20
C ASN A 141 15.96 -17.50 -1.39
N ALA A 142 16.32 -16.97 -2.55
CA ALA A 142 16.51 -17.73 -3.77
C ALA A 142 18.01 -17.78 -4.10
N TYR A 143 18.38 -18.76 -4.88
CA TYR A 143 19.71 -18.81 -5.46
C TYR A 143 19.64 -19.28 -6.91
N VAL A 144 20.50 -18.71 -7.73
CA VAL A 144 20.61 -19.08 -9.14
C VAL A 144 22.00 -19.69 -9.38
N ILE A 145 22.07 -20.68 -10.29
CA ILE A 145 23.31 -21.31 -10.64
C ILE A 145 24.07 -20.40 -11.60
N LYS A 146 25.26 -19.99 -11.25
CA LYS A 146 26.16 -19.20 -12.08
C LYS A 146 26.97 -20.04 -13.04
N ASN A 147 27.50 -21.14 -12.52
CA ASN A 147 28.39 -22.04 -13.24
C ASN A 147 28.51 -23.39 -12.50
N PHE A 148 29.06 -24.37 -13.19
CA PHE A 148 29.41 -25.67 -12.62
C PHE A 148 30.93 -25.76 -12.44
N ASP A 149 31.34 -26.25 -11.27
CA ASP A 149 32.73 -26.54 -10.96
C ASP A 149 32.90 -28.07 -10.90
N CYS A 150 33.13 -28.66 -12.07
CA CYS A 150 33.28 -30.09 -12.22
C CYS A 150 34.11 -30.44 -13.47
N ASP A 151 34.79 -31.58 -13.43
CA ASP A 151 35.64 -32.06 -14.55
C ASP A 151 34.85 -32.62 -15.73
N MET A 152 33.53 -32.78 -15.58
CA MET A 152 32.69 -33.28 -16.66
C MET A 152 32.15 -32.17 -17.55
N PRO A 153 32.02 -32.38 -18.87
CA PRO A 153 31.41 -31.39 -19.75
C PRO A 153 29.91 -31.30 -19.48
N ILE A 154 29.49 -30.09 -19.04
CA ILE A 154 28.09 -29.71 -18.89
C ILE A 154 27.79 -28.63 -19.93
N GLU A 155 26.80 -28.86 -20.75
CA GLU A 155 26.24 -27.85 -21.65
C GLU A 155 25.27 -26.97 -20.83
N CYS A 156 25.43 -25.66 -20.91
CA CYS A 156 24.62 -24.70 -20.19
C CYS A 156 23.89 -23.77 -21.12
N LYS A 157 22.60 -23.55 -20.88
CA LYS A 157 21.83 -22.47 -21.47
C LYS A 157 21.83 -21.30 -20.53
N MET A 158 22.54 -20.25 -20.92
CA MET A 158 22.60 -19.02 -20.11
C MET A 158 21.39 -18.15 -20.36
N CYS A 159 20.90 -17.50 -19.31
CA CYS A 159 19.82 -16.51 -19.36
C CYS A 159 20.22 -15.27 -18.57
N ASN A 160 19.90 -14.11 -19.10
CA ASN A 160 20.11 -12.82 -18.40
C ASN A 160 18.75 -12.23 -18.01
N LYS A 161 18.52 -12.02 -16.72
CA LYS A 161 17.29 -11.47 -16.19
C LYS A 161 17.59 -10.41 -15.13
N THR A 162 16.71 -9.43 -15.07
CA THR A 162 16.70 -8.45 -13.98
C THR A 162 15.94 -9.02 -12.79
N PHE A 163 16.49 -8.84 -11.60
CA PHE A 163 15.86 -9.22 -10.33
C PHE A 163 15.77 -8.02 -9.41
N ASN A 164 14.62 -7.88 -8.78
CA ASN A 164 14.41 -6.94 -7.68
C ASN A 164 14.90 -7.55 -6.37
N ASN A 165 16.13 -7.23 -6.01
CA ASN A 165 16.83 -7.76 -4.84
C ASN A 165 16.63 -6.82 -3.65
N ILE A 166 15.94 -7.29 -2.60
CA ILE A 166 15.75 -6.50 -1.38
C ILE A 166 17.03 -6.55 -0.57
N ILE A 167 17.59 -5.37 -0.35
CA ILE A 167 18.80 -5.20 0.46
C ILE A 167 18.43 -5.11 1.94
N GLN A 168 17.40 -4.33 2.26
CA GLN A 168 16.96 -4.13 3.64
C GLN A 168 15.51 -3.65 3.72
N ASN A 169 14.81 -4.09 4.77
CA ASN A 169 13.53 -3.51 5.18
C ASN A 169 13.66 -3.04 6.63
N LYS A 170 13.24 -1.81 6.92
CA LYS A 170 13.33 -1.24 8.26
C LYS A 170 12.19 -0.28 8.55
N SER A 171 11.54 -0.50 9.68
CA SER A 171 10.53 0.40 10.23
C SER A 171 11.09 1.20 11.40
N SER A 172 10.72 2.46 11.49
CA SER A 172 11.09 3.37 12.57
C SER A 172 9.85 4.15 13.02
N VAL A 173 9.71 4.34 14.32
CA VAL A 173 8.62 5.14 14.88
C VAL A 173 9.15 6.49 15.35
N ILE A 174 8.55 7.56 14.83
CA ILE A 174 8.76 8.93 15.26
C ILE A 174 7.69 9.24 16.30
N ALA A 175 8.08 9.59 17.52
CA ALA A 175 7.17 10.11 18.52
C ALA A 175 7.62 11.53 18.89
N SER A 176 6.73 12.50 18.80
CA SER A 176 7.01 13.88 19.17
C SER A 176 5.85 14.50 19.94
N LYS A 177 6.23 15.50 20.73
CA LYS A 177 5.31 16.38 21.42
C LYS A 177 5.77 17.81 21.17
N GLU A 178 4.94 18.60 20.49
CA GLU A 178 5.30 19.95 20.06
C GLU A 178 4.19 20.95 20.37
N ASP A 179 4.60 22.13 20.78
CA ASP A 179 3.70 23.24 20.95
C ASP A 179 3.62 24.04 19.63
N VAL A 180 2.43 24.09 19.06
CA VAL A 180 2.16 24.76 17.79
C VAL A 180 1.36 26.03 18.03
N MET A 181 1.85 27.14 17.48
CA MET A 181 1.13 28.42 17.54
C MET A 181 0.07 28.46 16.43
N LEU A 182 -1.12 28.86 16.79
CA LEU A 182 -2.21 29.12 15.86
C LEU A 182 -1.94 30.39 15.03
N PRO A 183 -2.53 30.47 13.80
CA PRO A 183 -2.53 31.70 13.03
C PRO A 183 -3.07 32.88 13.86
N LYS A 184 -2.56 34.08 13.60
CA LYS A 184 -2.94 35.31 14.37
C LYS A 184 -4.43 35.62 14.27
N GLU A 185 -5.03 35.23 13.14
CA GLU A 185 -6.44 35.42 12.81
C GLU A 185 -7.36 34.40 13.51
N ALA A 186 -6.80 33.32 14.08
CA ALA A 186 -7.59 32.36 14.83
C ALA A 186 -8.13 32.98 16.13
N GLU A 187 -9.40 32.76 16.39
CA GLU A 187 -10.05 33.14 17.64
C GLU A 187 -9.70 32.13 18.74
N ASP A 188 -9.90 32.55 20.00
CA ASP A 188 -9.60 31.72 21.14
C ASP A 188 -10.56 30.54 21.25
N PHE A 189 -10.02 29.36 21.59
CA PHE A 189 -10.73 28.08 21.62
C PHE A 189 -11.50 27.95 22.94
N PHE A 190 -12.80 27.67 22.83
CA PHE A 190 -13.60 27.20 23.94
C PHE A 190 -13.60 25.66 23.99
N GLU A 191 -13.92 25.01 22.85
CA GLU A 191 -14.04 23.55 22.78
C GLU A 191 -13.70 23.04 21.36
N ILE A 192 -12.90 22.01 21.28
CA ILE A 192 -12.62 21.33 20.02
C ILE A 192 -13.77 20.38 19.69
N LEU A 193 -14.35 20.53 18.50
CA LEU A 193 -15.44 19.70 18.00
C LEU A 193 -14.95 18.51 17.17
N LYS A 194 -13.91 18.73 16.33
CA LYS A 194 -13.37 17.74 15.43
C LYS A 194 -11.91 18.01 15.11
N ILE A 195 -11.12 16.95 14.94
CA ILE A 195 -9.75 17.01 14.46
C ILE A 195 -9.61 16.02 13.31
N GLU A 196 -8.98 16.46 12.24
CA GLU A 196 -8.48 15.60 11.15
C GLU A 196 -6.98 15.82 11.02
N ALA A 197 -6.21 14.74 10.88
CA ALA A 197 -4.77 14.78 10.66
C ALA A 197 -4.41 13.91 9.46
N LYS A 198 -3.69 14.47 8.47
CA LYS A 198 -3.23 13.77 7.27
C LYS A 198 -1.76 14.11 7.01
N ILE A 199 -0.96 13.13 6.62
CA ILE A 199 0.42 13.36 6.21
C ILE A 199 0.43 13.96 4.79
N LYS A 200 1.24 15.00 4.59
CA LYS A 200 1.46 15.62 3.29
C LYS A 200 2.93 16.07 3.10
N ASN A 201 3.28 16.49 1.90
CA ASN A 201 4.60 17.09 1.58
C ASN A 201 5.78 16.23 2.01
N THR A 202 5.67 14.89 1.85
CA THR A 202 6.75 13.99 2.25
C THR A 202 7.90 14.04 1.26
N GLU A 203 9.11 14.16 1.80
CA GLU A 203 10.36 14.14 1.04
C GLU A 203 11.39 13.29 1.77
N TYR A 204 12.36 12.75 1.04
CA TYR A 204 13.51 12.08 1.64
C TYR A 204 14.83 12.52 1.01
N LYS A 205 15.87 12.40 1.79
CA LYS A 205 17.26 12.60 1.37
C LYS A 205 18.11 11.42 1.78
N GLU A 206 18.88 10.92 0.83
CA GLU A 206 19.85 9.85 1.05
C GLU A 206 21.16 10.41 1.65
N SER A 207 21.76 9.64 2.52
CA SER A 207 23.11 9.83 3.03
C SER A 207 23.75 8.46 3.19
N TYR A 208 25.06 8.36 3.21
CA TYR A 208 25.87 7.15 3.14
C TYR A 208 25.28 5.86 3.77
N ASN A 209 24.65 5.96 4.93
CA ASN A 209 24.06 4.81 5.65
C ASN A 209 22.71 5.12 6.30
N LYS A 210 22.02 6.15 5.84
CA LYS A 210 20.74 6.58 6.40
C LYS A 210 19.90 7.35 5.39
N ILE A 211 18.61 7.31 5.59
CA ILE A 211 17.64 8.19 4.92
C ILE A 211 17.12 9.19 5.95
N MET A 212 17.17 10.46 5.59
CA MET A 212 16.47 11.50 6.31
C MET A 212 15.11 11.72 5.63
N VAL A 213 14.05 11.50 6.36
CA VAL A 213 12.68 11.76 5.92
C VAL A 213 12.15 13.02 6.59
N LYS A 214 11.32 13.77 5.89
CA LYS A 214 10.59 14.92 6.42
C LYS A 214 9.23 15.03 5.77
N GLY A 215 8.31 15.73 6.41
CA GLY A 215 6.98 16.01 5.90
C GLY A 215 6.21 16.86 6.88
N ASP A 216 4.94 17.08 6.57
CA ASP A 216 4.02 17.82 7.41
C ASP A 216 2.82 16.96 7.78
N ILE A 217 2.30 17.10 8.98
CA ILE A 217 0.96 16.65 9.33
C ILE A 217 0.03 17.85 9.11
N ASP A 218 -0.83 17.80 8.11
CA ASP A 218 -1.92 18.75 7.89
C ASP A 218 -3.03 18.48 8.90
N VAL A 219 -3.24 19.39 9.81
CA VAL A 219 -4.20 19.26 10.89
C VAL A 219 -5.32 20.28 10.70
N LYS A 220 -6.54 19.79 10.51
CA LYS A 220 -7.76 20.60 10.46
C LYS A 220 -8.50 20.46 11.77
N ILE A 221 -8.83 21.62 12.38
CA ILE A 221 -9.52 21.69 13.66
C ILE A 221 -10.81 22.49 13.48
N ILE A 222 -11.92 21.93 13.93
CA ILE A 222 -13.20 22.60 14.06
C ILE A 222 -13.46 22.81 15.54
N TYR A 223 -13.79 24.04 15.92
CA TYR A 223 -13.90 24.42 17.32
C TYR A 223 -14.96 25.47 17.55
N LEU A 224 -15.42 25.54 18.79
CA LEU A 224 -16.22 26.65 19.32
C LEU A 224 -15.29 27.73 19.87
N THR A 225 -15.66 29.01 19.68
CA THR A 225 -14.88 30.15 20.18
C THR A 225 -15.32 30.57 21.57
N GLU A 226 -14.43 31.23 22.33
CA GLU A 226 -14.78 31.78 23.64
C GLU A 226 -15.70 33.03 23.56
N ASN A 227 -15.58 33.81 22.46
CA ASN A 227 -16.31 35.07 22.30
C ASN A 227 -17.77 34.85 21.93
N SER A 228 -18.10 33.75 21.30
CA SER A 228 -19.47 33.35 20.97
C SER A 228 -19.54 31.83 20.96
N THR A 229 -20.23 31.29 21.94
CA THR A 229 -20.41 29.85 22.10
C THR A 229 -21.27 29.18 21.00
N GLU A 230 -21.80 29.99 20.10
CA GLU A 230 -22.56 29.59 18.94
C GLU A 230 -21.73 29.64 17.66
N ASP A 231 -20.56 30.33 17.67
CA ASP A 231 -19.74 30.55 16.50
C ASP A 231 -18.73 29.42 16.33
N VAL A 232 -18.91 28.61 15.28
CA VAL A 232 -18.03 27.50 14.92
C VAL A 232 -17.01 27.97 13.90
N LYS A 233 -15.75 27.80 14.22
CA LYS A 233 -14.63 28.15 13.34
C LYS A 233 -13.85 26.94 12.90
N ARG A 234 -13.14 27.12 11.81
CA ARG A 234 -12.19 26.17 11.25
C ARG A 234 -10.81 26.79 11.19
N VAL A 235 -9.81 26.04 11.59
CA VAL A 235 -8.40 26.39 11.40
C VAL A 235 -7.64 25.20 10.87
N SER A 236 -6.65 25.45 10.00
CA SER A 236 -5.70 24.45 9.52
C SER A 236 -4.30 24.86 9.94
N ILE A 237 -3.53 23.91 10.43
CA ILE A 237 -2.12 24.07 10.83
C ILE A 237 -1.29 22.94 10.27
N ASP A 238 -0.04 23.24 9.93
CA ASP A 238 0.93 22.26 9.52
C ASP A 238 1.89 21.97 10.66
N VAL A 239 2.00 20.70 11.03
CA VAL A 239 2.93 20.22 12.06
C VAL A 239 4.08 19.51 11.35
N PRO A 240 5.28 20.11 11.26
CA PRO A 240 6.40 19.50 10.57
C PRO A 240 6.94 18.31 11.35
N PHE A 241 7.37 17.26 10.65
CA PHE A 241 8.08 16.14 11.25
C PHE A 241 9.34 15.81 10.44
N SER A 242 10.33 15.27 11.14
CA SER A 242 11.51 14.72 10.50
C SER A 242 12.08 13.55 11.29
N ALA A 243 12.68 12.59 10.58
CA ALA A 243 13.37 11.47 11.19
C ALA A 243 14.56 11.00 10.36
N MET A 244 15.41 10.22 11.01
CA MET A 244 16.48 9.50 10.35
C MET A 244 16.23 7.99 10.51
N VAL A 245 16.22 7.28 9.40
CA VAL A 245 16.18 5.82 9.36
C VAL A 245 17.57 5.33 8.96
N GLU A 246 18.22 4.62 9.86
CA GLU A 246 19.54 4.05 9.58
C GLU A 246 19.39 2.82 8.70
N LEU A 247 20.06 2.83 7.56
CA LEU A 247 20.15 1.73 6.61
C LEU A 247 21.62 1.41 6.40
N GLY A 248 21.92 0.15 6.09
CA GLY A 248 23.30 -0.24 5.72
C GLY A 248 23.52 -0.12 4.22
N ASN A 249 24.75 0.24 3.83
CA ASN A 249 25.24 0.07 2.45
C ASN A 249 24.36 0.67 1.34
N ILE A 250 23.97 1.92 1.47
CA ILE A 250 23.29 2.65 0.39
C ILE A 250 24.28 2.87 -0.76
N SER A 251 23.90 2.45 -1.96
CA SER A 251 24.65 2.61 -3.20
C SER A 251 23.92 3.55 -4.18
N ASP A 252 24.60 3.99 -5.24
CA ASP A 252 23.98 4.78 -6.31
C ASP A 252 22.86 4.03 -7.08
N LYS A 253 22.75 2.71 -6.87
CA LYS A 253 21.71 1.86 -7.46
C LYS A 253 20.54 1.62 -6.54
N SER A 254 20.66 1.98 -5.25
CA SER A 254 19.63 1.72 -4.25
C SER A 254 18.39 2.56 -4.57
N LYS A 255 17.25 1.90 -4.55
CA LYS A 255 15.91 2.50 -4.68
C LYS A 255 15.15 2.28 -3.38
N PHE A 256 14.19 3.17 -3.10
CA PHE A 256 13.46 3.16 -1.83
C PHE A 256 11.96 3.21 -2.07
N ASP A 257 11.24 2.36 -1.34
CA ASP A 257 9.79 2.45 -1.13
C ASP A 257 9.58 2.88 0.32
N ILE A 258 9.01 4.08 0.52
CA ILE A 258 8.86 4.69 1.84
C ILE A 258 7.38 4.93 2.12
N LYS A 259 6.89 4.40 3.23
CA LYS A 259 5.52 4.58 3.69
C LYS A 259 5.48 5.28 5.03
N TYR A 260 4.48 6.13 5.20
CA TYR A 260 4.23 6.88 6.41
C TYR A 260 2.84 6.54 6.93
N ILE A 261 2.73 6.13 8.18
CA ILE A 261 1.45 5.75 8.80
C ILE A 261 1.36 6.46 10.16
N ILE A 262 0.31 7.25 10.35
CA ILE A 262 0.02 7.83 11.66
C ILE A 262 -0.51 6.72 12.57
N GLN A 263 0.24 6.40 13.64
CA GLN A 263 -0.15 5.41 14.64
C GLN A 263 -0.87 6.03 15.81
N ASP A 264 -0.66 7.33 16.05
CA ASP A 264 -1.32 8.12 17.06
C ASP A 264 -1.28 9.60 16.72
N PHE A 265 -2.37 10.31 17.03
CA PHE A 265 -2.43 11.76 16.95
C PHE A 265 -3.41 12.31 17.98
N SER A 266 -2.96 13.29 18.75
CA SER A 266 -3.81 14.01 19.71
C SER A 266 -3.41 15.46 19.82
N ILE A 267 -4.38 16.32 20.16
CA ILE A 267 -4.17 17.74 20.45
C ILE A 267 -4.75 18.04 21.83
N LYS A 268 -4.01 18.80 22.61
CA LYS A 268 -4.45 19.32 23.91
C LYS A 268 -4.34 20.83 23.90
N LEU A 269 -5.36 21.47 24.43
CA LEU A 269 -5.30 22.88 24.81
C LEU A 269 -4.35 22.99 26.03
N ASN A 270 -3.40 23.88 25.96
CA ASN A 270 -2.48 24.08 27.09
C ASN A 270 -3.09 25.05 28.09
N PRO A 271 -3.54 24.60 29.29
CA PRO A 271 -4.22 25.44 30.28
C PRO A 271 -3.29 26.42 30.97
N ASP A 272 -1.97 26.23 30.91
CA ASP A 272 -0.97 27.06 31.63
C ASP A 272 -0.54 28.28 30.82
N ILE A 273 -0.98 28.44 29.59
CA ILE A 273 -0.64 29.58 28.75
C ILE A 273 -1.83 30.56 28.78
N THR A 274 -1.58 31.74 29.27
CA THR A 274 -2.56 32.86 29.38
C THR A 274 -3.09 33.36 28.03
N THR A 275 -2.69 32.76 26.94
CA THR A 275 -3.20 32.98 25.60
C THR A 275 -3.55 31.62 24.99
N THR A 276 -4.82 31.42 24.71
CA THR A 276 -5.41 30.18 24.13
C THR A 276 -4.98 29.91 22.69
N LYS A 277 -3.88 30.52 22.24
CA LYS A 277 -3.35 30.40 20.85
C LYS A 277 -2.22 29.36 20.66
N THR A 278 -1.93 28.58 21.70
CA THR A 278 -0.95 27.51 21.60
C THR A 278 -1.60 26.16 21.88
N LEU A 279 -1.40 25.22 20.93
CA LEU A 279 -1.86 23.85 21.05
C LEU A 279 -0.67 22.95 21.26
N THR A 280 -0.76 21.99 22.15
CA THR A 280 0.21 20.91 22.27
C THR A 280 -0.25 19.74 21.41
N THR A 281 0.53 19.39 20.39
CA THR A 281 0.33 18.22 19.53
C THR A 281 1.19 17.08 20.03
N GLU A 282 0.62 15.89 20.13
CA GLU A 282 1.34 14.64 20.40
C GLU A 282 1.04 13.68 19.26
N TYR A 283 2.09 13.13 18.63
CA TYR A 283 1.90 12.20 17.50
C TYR A 283 2.92 11.08 17.48
N GLN A 284 2.53 9.98 16.85
CA GLN A 284 3.39 8.85 16.48
C GLN A 284 3.21 8.54 15.02
N ILE A 285 4.31 8.55 14.27
CA ILE A 285 4.34 8.20 12.85
C ILE A 285 5.29 7.02 12.68
N MET A 286 4.79 5.93 12.11
CA MET A 286 5.62 4.85 11.62
C MET A 286 6.13 5.19 10.22
N VAL A 287 7.43 5.11 10.03
CA VAL A 287 8.10 5.20 8.73
C VAL A 287 8.64 3.83 8.38
N ASP A 288 8.08 3.23 7.33
CA ASP A 288 8.51 1.93 6.81
C ASP A 288 9.31 2.13 5.53
N VAL A 289 10.57 1.67 5.52
CA VAL A 289 11.51 1.85 4.41
C VAL A 289 11.95 0.50 3.89
N THR A 290 11.66 0.23 2.63
CA THR A 290 12.22 -0.91 1.89
C THR A 290 13.28 -0.38 0.93
N MET A 291 14.53 -0.81 1.10
CA MET A 291 15.64 -0.56 0.19
C MET A 291 15.83 -1.76 -0.73
N TYR A 292 15.84 -1.54 -2.03
CA TYR A 292 16.03 -2.57 -3.02
C TYR A 292 16.95 -2.10 -4.15
N GLU A 293 17.54 -3.06 -4.86
CA GLU A 293 18.36 -2.84 -6.05
C GLU A 293 17.88 -3.73 -7.18
N GLU A 294 17.89 -3.21 -8.40
CA GLU A 294 17.63 -4.00 -9.60
C GLU A 294 18.96 -4.40 -10.21
N ASP A 295 19.26 -5.69 -10.15
CA ASP A 295 20.48 -6.27 -10.69
C ASP A 295 20.17 -7.16 -11.89
N GLU A 296 20.91 -6.96 -12.97
CA GLU A 296 20.98 -7.95 -14.04
C GLU A 296 21.86 -9.11 -13.62
N VAL A 297 21.32 -10.29 -13.66
CA VAL A 297 22.01 -11.52 -13.29
C VAL A 297 21.98 -12.50 -14.42
N GLU A 298 23.17 -12.81 -14.94
CA GLU A 298 23.34 -13.94 -15.84
C GLU A 298 23.39 -15.24 -15.03
N TYR A 299 22.57 -16.24 -15.39
CA TYR A 299 22.50 -17.52 -14.70
C TYR A 299 22.20 -18.67 -15.65
N VAL A 300 22.43 -19.89 -15.19
CA VAL A 300 22.13 -21.12 -15.94
C VAL A 300 20.62 -21.40 -15.82
N GLU A 301 19.90 -21.24 -16.94
CA GLU A 301 18.47 -21.51 -17.04
C GLU A 301 18.19 -23.01 -17.20
N ASP A 302 19.02 -23.69 -17.98
CA ASP A 302 18.91 -25.12 -18.26
C ASP A 302 20.30 -25.74 -18.53
N PHE A 303 20.45 -27.00 -18.25
CA PHE A 303 21.71 -27.70 -18.46
C PHE A 303 21.52 -29.20 -18.72
N TYR A 304 22.53 -29.82 -19.32
CA TYR A 304 22.62 -31.26 -19.48
C TYR A 304 24.08 -31.68 -19.71
N SER A 305 24.37 -32.97 -19.52
CA SER A 305 25.67 -33.55 -19.90
C SER A 305 25.49 -34.51 -21.08
N GLN A 306 26.48 -34.51 -21.97
CA GLN A 306 26.52 -35.45 -23.11
C GLN A 306 26.84 -36.88 -22.66
N ASN A 307 27.60 -37.05 -21.57
CA ASN A 307 28.18 -38.30 -21.11
C ASN A 307 27.58 -38.84 -19.81
N ARG A 308 26.73 -38.08 -19.18
CA ARG A 308 26.15 -38.39 -17.86
C ARG A 308 24.65 -38.16 -17.85
N GLU A 309 23.97 -38.91 -17.01
CA GLU A 309 22.58 -38.66 -16.65
C GLU A 309 22.60 -37.88 -15.35
N LEU A 310 22.15 -36.61 -15.40
CA LEU A 310 22.06 -35.72 -14.22
C LEU A 310 20.69 -35.87 -13.60
N LYS A 311 20.63 -36.29 -12.33
CA LYS A 311 19.40 -36.37 -11.53
C LYS A 311 19.40 -35.27 -10.52
N TYR A 312 18.31 -34.52 -10.44
CA TYR A 312 18.11 -33.42 -9.50
C TYR A 312 16.63 -33.25 -9.21
N GLU A 313 16.35 -32.65 -8.06
CA GLU A 313 15.01 -32.20 -7.70
C GLU A 313 14.96 -30.70 -7.89
N GLU A 314 13.87 -30.22 -8.48
CA GLU A 314 13.62 -28.80 -8.70
C GLU A 314 12.51 -28.33 -7.77
N GLU A 315 12.74 -27.22 -7.08
CA GLU A 315 11.71 -26.43 -6.41
C GLU A 315 11.45 -25.18 -7.24
N THR A 316 10.22 -24.96 -7.69
CA THR A 316 9.87 -23.75 -8.42
C THR A 316 9.40 -22.68 -7.44
N VAL A 317 10.05 -21.54 -7.46
CA VAL A 317 9.71 -20.37 -6.65
C VAL A 317 9.32 -19.22 -7.56
N GLU A 318 8.11 -18.69 -7.34
CA GLU A 318 7.67 -17.45 -7.99
C GLU A 318 8.24 -16.25 -7.23
N ALA A 319 8.82 -15.31 -7.96
CA ALA A 319 9.40 -14.10 -7.40
C ALA A 319 9.16 -12.88 -8.31
N VAL A 320 9.24 -11.68 -7.73
CA VAL A 320 9.19 -10.42 -8.48
C VAL A 320 10.55 -10.18 -9.14
N SER A 321 10.54 -10.11 -10.47
CA SER A 321 11.75 -9.79 -11.25
C SER A 321 11.97 -8.29 -11.38
N LYS A 322 10.88 -7.54 -11.63
CA LYS A 322 10.90 -6.09 -11.82
C LYS A 322 9.67 -5.47 -11.22
N THR A 323 9.82 -4.25 -10.69
CA THR A 323 8.70 -3.44 -10.21
C THR A 323 8.67 -2.11 -10.97
N VAL A 324 7.50 -1.77 -11.49
CA VAL A 324 7.24 -0.47 -12.10
C VAL A 324 6.15 0.22 -11.30
N THR A 325 6.43 1.44 -10.87
CA THR A 325 5.48 2.25 -10.11
C THR A 325 5.27 3.59 -10.77
N PHE A 326 4.07 4.09 -10.76
CA PHE A 326 3.75 5.45 -11.20
C PHE A 326 2.55 5.99 -10.44
N THR A 327 2.47 7.32 -10.43
CA THR A 327 1.40 8.04 -9.75
C THR A 327 0.70 8.93 -10.75
N ASN A 328 -0.62 8.79 -10.85
CA ASN A 328 -1.48 9.64 -11.67
C ASN A 328 -2.36 10.51 -10.78
N ASN A 329 -2.62 11.75 -11.22
CA ASN A 329 -3.57 12.64 -10.56
C ASN A 329 -4.83 12.74 -11.42
N ILE A 330 -5.98 12.64 -10.78
CA ILE A 330 -7.30 12.74 -11.42
C ILE A 330 -8.09 13.84 -10.72
N ASP A 331 -8.57 14.82 -11.50
CA ASP A 331 -9.39 15.90 -11.01
C ASP A 331 -10.85 15.70 -11.46
N ILE A 332 -11.77 15.80 -10.51
CA ILE A 332 -13.21 15.68 -10.71
C ILE A 332 -13.83 16.98 -10.27
N LYS A 333 -14.69 17.54 -11.13
CA LYS A 333 -15.44 18.75 -10.84
C LYS A 333 -16.91 18.50 -11.04
N GLU A 334 -17.73 18.82 -10.02
CA GLU A 334 -19.18 18.68 -10.08
C GLU A 334 -19.87 19.92 -9.50
N ASN A 335 -20.95 20.37 -10.15
CA ASN A 335 -21.81 21.44 -9.67
C ASN A 335 -23.16 20.83 -9.26
N ILE A 336 -23.50 20.99 -7.99
CA ILE A 336 -24.73 20.42 -7.42
C ILE A 336 -25.66 21.57 -7.03
N THR A 337 -26.82 21.60 -7.63
CA THR A 337 -27.79 22.70 -7.46
C THR A 337 -28.84 22.38 -6.40
N ASN A 338 -29.30 23.39 -5.68
CA ASN A 338 -30.34 23.31 -4.63
C ASN A 338 -30.07 22.25 -3.58
N ILE A 339 -28.79 22.06 -3.22
CA ILE A 339 -28.40 21.03 -2.26
C ILE A 339 -28.40 21.54 -0.82
N LEU A 340 -28.12 22.82 -0.61
CA LEU A 340 -28.03 23.42 0.72
C LEU A 340 -29.34 24.14 1.10
N PRO A 341 -29.72 24.14 2.41
CA PRO A 341 -30.77 25.01 2.91
C PRO A 341 -30.44 26.50 2.67
N ALA A 342 -31.45 27.35 2.37
CA ALA A 342 -31.24 28.74 1.99
C ALA A 342 -30.52 29.57 3.05
N ASN A 343 -30.73 29.28 4.35
CA ASN A 343 -30.15 29.97 5.48
C ASN A 343 -28.91 29.29 6.07
N SER A 344 -28.25 28.38 5.34
CA SER A 344 -27.10 27.67 5.86
C SER A 344 -25.76 28.24 5.39
N ASN A 345 -24.76 28.15 6.26
CA ASN A 345 -23.35 28.33 5.96
C ASN A 345 -22.64 26.98 5.93
N LEU A 346 -21.80 26.77 4.95
CA LEU A 346 -20.89 25.63 4.90
C LEU A 346 -19.69 25.95 5.81
N LEU A 347 -19.51 25.18 6.89
CA LEU A 347 -18.42 25.36 7.84
C LEU A 347 -17.22 24.45 7.52
N ASP A 348 -17.52 23.19 7.21
CA ASP A 348 -16.49 22.18 6.93
C ASP A 348 -16.98 21.16 5.94
N TYR A 349 -16.04 20.48 5.31
CA TYR A 349 -16.28 19.38 4.44
C TYR A 349 -15.17 18.32 4.55
N SER A 350 -15.53 17.07 4.38
CA SER A 350 -14.59 15.96 4.36
C SER A 350 -14.93 14.99 3.22
N LEU A 351 -13.92 14.29 2.74
CA LEU A 351 -13.99 13.35 1.63
C LEU A 351 -13.71 11.94 2.12
N ASP A 352 -14.59 11.01 1.73
CA ASP A 352 -14.39 9.58 1.90
C ASP A 352 -14.36 8.92 0.52
N THR A 353 -13.21 8.33 0.19
CA THR A 353 -12.92 7.63 -1.06
C THR A 353 -13.03 6.11 -0.94
N SER A 354 -13.44 5.58 0.21
CA SER A 354 -13.49 4.13 0.48
C SER A 354 -14.51 3.36 -0.36
N TYR A 355 -15.42 4.07 -1.01
CA TYR A 355 -16.42 3.51 -1.93
C TYR A 355 -16.00 3.56 -3.41
N ILE A 356 -14.81 4.06 -3.69
CA ILE A 356 -14.22 4.02 -5.04
C ILE A 356 -13.40 2.74 -5.14
N THR A 357 -13.71 1.93 -6.14
CA THR A 357 -13.02 0.66 -6.38
C THR A 357 -12.08 0.82 -7.58
N PRO A 358 -10.76 0.85 -7.38
CA PRO A 358 -9.82 0.77 -8.48
C PRO A 358 -9.73 -0.65 -9.00
N LYS A 359 -9.69 -0.82 -10.32
CA LYS A 359 -9.51 -2.10 -11.01
C LYS A 359 -8.54 -1.92 -12.17
N ILE A 360 -7.85 -3.00 -12.52
CA ILE A 360 -7.04 -3.08 -13.72
C ILE A 360 -7.68 -4.08 -14.67
N THR A 361 -7.92 -3.64 -15.91
CA THR A 361 -8.49 -4.47 -16.96
C THR A 361 -7.82 -4.12 -18.28
N ASN A 362 -7.19 -5.08 -18.95
CA ASN A 362 -6.61 -4.93 -20.29
C ASN A 362 -5.69 -3.69 -20.45
N ASN A 363 -4.70 -3.52 -19.58
CA ASN A 363 -3.76 -2.38 -19.56
C ASN A 363 -4.45 -1.03 -19.31
N MET A 364 -5.58 -1.04 -18.63
CA MET A 364 -6.34 0.16 -18.26
C MET A 364 -6.66 0.13 -16.77
N VAL A 365 -6.46 1.24 -16.09
CA VAL A 365 -6.99 1.46 -14.75
C VAL A 365 -8.38 2.07 -14.87
N GLU A 366 -9.32 1.47 -14.19
CA GLU A 366 -10.71 1.93 -14.07
C GLU A 366 -11.00 2.27 -12.61
N LEU A 367 -11.49 3.48 -12.35
CA LEU A 367 -11.97 3.93 -11.05
C LEU A 367 -13.50 4.06 -11.13
N GLU A 368 -14.18 3.21 -10.38
CA GLU A 368 -15.65 3.20 -10.36
C GLU A 368 -16.17 3.28 -8.93
N GLY A 369 -17.18 4.10 -8.70
CA GLY A 369 -17.86 4.24 -7.42
C GLY A 369 -18.33 5.64 -7.13
N ASN A 370 -18.59 5.92 -5.84
CA ASN A 370 -19.00 7.22 -5.36
C ASN A 370 -18.00 7.74 -4.32
N ALA A 371 -17.53 8.95 -4.50
CA ALA A 371 -16.87 9.69 -3.45
C ALA A 371 -17.95 10.29 -2.54
N LYS A 372 -17.93 9.97 -1.24
CA LYS A 372 -18.85 10.56 -0.28
C LYS A 372 -18.28 11.85 0.28
N VAL A 373 -19.03 12.92 0.14
CA VAL A 373 -18.68 14.23 0.68
C VAL A 373 -19.61 14.56 1.83
N SER A 374 -19.04 14.69 3.02
CA SER A 374 -19.77 15.15 4.21
C SER A 374 -19.63 16.65 4.37
N LEU A 375 -20.74 17.34 4.50
CA LEU A 375 -20.85 18.78 4.61
C LEU A 375 -21.36 19.13 6.02
N LEU A 376 -20.57 19.84 6.82
CA LEU A 376 -21.00 20.40 8.09
C LEU A 376 -21.58 21.79 7.84
N LEU A 377 -22.84 21.95 8.14
CA LEU A 377 -23.63 23.16 7.89
C LEU A 377 -24.02 23.80 9.21
N GLN A 378 -24.13 25.14 9.20
CA GLN A 378 -24.69 25.90 10.30
C GLN A 378 -25.86 26.74 9.78
N ASP A 379 -26.99 26.66 10.45
CA ASP A 379 -28.13 27.55 10.21
C ASP A 379 -27.77 28.96 10.71
N ARG A 380 -28.02 30.00 9.93
CA ARG A 380 -27.63 31.38 10.24
C ARG A 380 -28.50 32.07 11.33
N GLU A 381 -29.71 31.56 11.53
CA GLU A 381 -30.65 32.14 12.49
C GLU A 381 -30.60 31.39 13.82
N THR A 382 -30.60 30.05 13.77
CA THR A 382 -30.65 29.22 14.97
C THR A 382 -29.25 28.81 15.46
N MET A 383 -28.21 29.05 14.65
CA MET A 383 -26.82 28.63 14.91
C MET A 383 -26.66 27.10 15.08
N GLU A 384 -27.71 26.36 14.80
CA GLU A 384 -27.68 24.90 14.88
C GLU A 384 -26.82 24.28 13.79
N LEU A 385 -26.06 23.28 14.19
CA LEU A 385 -25.28 22.47 13.26
C LEU A 385 -26.12 21.32 12.68
N ASP A 386 -25.87 21.01 11.41
CA ASP A 386 -26.40 19.84 10.73
C ASP A 386 -25.33 19.23 9.82
N ASN A 387 -25.44 17.93 9.56
CA ASN A 387 -24.52 17.22 8.67
C ASN A 387 -25.26 16.64 7.47
N LYS A 388 -24.76 16.93 6.28
CA LYS A 388 -25.31 16.42 5.04
C LYS A 388 -24.26 15.64 4.26
N ILE A 389 -24.62 14.44 3.82
CA ILE A 389 -23.75 13.61 2.99
C ILE A 389 -24.28 13.64 1.56
N ILE A 390 -23.38 13.84 0.61
CA ILE A 390 -23.66 13.79 -0.82
C ILE A 390 -22.72 12.79 -1.50
N ASP A 391 -23.19 12.18 -2.58
CA ASP A 391 -22.42 11.26 -3.40
C ASP A 391 -21.97 11.97 -4.69
N VAL A 392 -20.67 11.93 -4.98
CA VAL A 392 -20.07 12.41 -6.23
C VAL A 392 -19.64 11.18 -7.04
N LEU A 393 -20.20 11.01 -8.22
CA LEU A 393 -19.90 9.87 -9.08
C LEU A 393 -18.47 9.94 -9.61
N VAL A 394 -17.71 8.87 -9.40
CA VAL A 394 -16.38 8.68 -9.97
C VAL A 394 -16.43 7.57 -11.01
N ASN A 395 -16.17 7.93 -12.26
CA ASN A 395 -16.04 6.99 -13.37
C ASN A 395 -14.92 7.51 -14.28
N GLN A 396 -13.70 7.09 -13.96
CA GLN A 396 -12.49 7.54 -14.65
C GLN A 396 -11.69 6.34 -15.15
N LYS A 397 -11.06 6.51 -16.32
CA LYS A 397 -10.23 5.46 -16.93
C LYS A 397 -8.98 6.09 -17.51
N TYR A 398 -7.85 5.38 -17.39
CA TYR A 398 -6.60 5.76 -18.04
C TYR A 398 -5.76 4.54 -18.39
N ASP A 399 -4.99 4.68 -19.46
CA ASP A 399 -4.11 3.61 -19.95
C ASP A 399 -2.89 3.45 -19.05
N VAL A 400 -2.44 2.20 -18.92
CA VAL A 400 -1.27 1.80 -18.16
C VAL A 400 -0.41 0.90 -19.02
N ASP A 401 0.81 1.35 -19.31
CA ASP A 401 1.78 0.57 -20.07
C ASP A 401 2.54 -0.42 -19.17
N GLY A 402 2.94 -1.55 -19.75
CA GLY A 402 3.87 -2.49 -19.12
C GLY A 402 3.22 -3.64 -18.36
N ILE A 403 1.92 -3.84 -18.45
CA ILE A 403 1.25 -5.02 -17.88
C ILE A 403 1.37 -6.18 -18.86
N SER A 404 1.94 -7.28 -18.43
CA SER A 404 2.01 -8.55 -19.16
C SER A 404 1.04 -9.57 -18.55
N GLU A 405 0.84 -10.71 -19.21
CA GLU A 405 0.01 -11.81 -18.71
C GLU A 405 0.51 -12.40 -17.38
N ILE A 406 1.82 -12.22 -17.10
CA ILE A 406 2.47 -12.72 -15.88
C ILE A 406 2.69 -11.62 -14.84
N SER A 407 2.22 -10.40 -15.08
CA SER A 407 2.38 -9.30 -14.12
C SER A 407 1.26 -9.35 -13.08
N ASN A 408 1.64 -9.14 -11.81
CA ASN A 408 0.71 -8.77 -10.75
C ASN A 408 0.65 -7.25 -10.68
N ALA A 409 -0.53 -6.69 -10.82
CA ALA A 409 -0.68 -5.25 -10.80
C ALA A 409 -1.79 -4.85 -9.82
N TYR A 410 -1.52 -3.83 -9.00
CA TYR A 410 -2.53 -3.28 -8.13
C TYR A 410 -2.56 -1.76 -8.15
N VAL A 411 -3.71 -1.20 -7.80
CA VAL A 411 -3.97 0.24 -7.80
C VAL A 411 -4.52 0.65 -6.46
N GLU A 412 -4.04 1.78 -5.97
CA GLU A 412 -4.45 2.35 -4.69
C GLU A 412 -4.67 3.86 -4.80
N ILE A 413 -5.70 4.38 -4.12
CA ILE A 413 -5.85 5.82 -3.90
C ILE A 413 -5.00 6.17 -2.67
N THR A 414 -3.88 6.84 -2.89
CA THR A 414 -2.90 7.18 -1.85
C THR A 414 -3.05 8.58 -1.31
N GLY A 415 -3.66 9.48 -2.09
CA GLY A 415 -3.91 10.85 -1.69
C GLY A 415 -5.27 11.32 -2.18
N ASP A 416 -5.93 12.12 -1.38
CA ASP A 416 -7.17 12.78 -1.73
C ASP A 416 -7.17 14.22 -1.21
N ASN A 417 -7.70 15.11 -2.02
CA ASN A 417 -7.98 16.48 -1.65
C ASN A 417 -9.37 16.87 -2.13
N ILE A 418 -10.03 17.75 -1.40
CA ILE A 418 -11.34 18.26 -1.75
C ILE A 418 -11.41 19.76 -1.47
N GLU A 419 -12.05 20.47 -2.40
CA GLU A 419 -12.47 21.84 -2.25
C GLU A 419 -13.98 21.93 -2.51
N VAL A 420 -14.71 22.58 -1.61
CA VAL A 420 -16.14 22.85 -1.79
C VAL A 420 -16.38 24.34 -1.68
N THR A 421 -16.98 24.90 -2.71
CA THR A 421 -17.36 26.32 -2.75
C THR A 421 -18.88 26.42 -2.73
N GLN A 422 -19.40 27.16 -1.74
CA GLN A 422 -20.83 27.43 -1.63
C GLN A 422 -21.21 28.67 -2.46
N ASN A 423 -22.27 28.55 -3.27
CA ASN A 423 -22.87 29.61 -4.06
C ASN A 423 -24.40 29.66 -3.79
N GLY A 424 -24.81 30.32 -2.69
CA GLY A 424 -26.19 30.29 -2.23
C GLY A 424 -26.62 28.92 -1.76
N THR A 425 -27.58 28.29 -2.43
CA THR A 425 -28.04 26.92 -2.19
C THR A 425 -27.28 25.86 -2.98
N ASP A 426 -26.41 26.29 -3.90
CA ASP A 426 -25.63 25.44 -4.77
C ASP A 426 -24.21 25.26 -4.23
N ILE A 427 -23.55 24.20 -4.65
CA ILE A 427 -22.13 23.97 -4.36
C ILE A 427 -21.38 23.56 -5.61
N GLU A 428 -20.12 23.98 -5.68
CA GLU A 428 -19.13 23.43 -6.59
C GLU A 428 -18.18 22.54 -5.78
N VAL A 429 -18.06 21.29 -6.16
CA VAL A 429 -17.17 20.30 -5.56
C VAL A 429 -16.03 20.01 -6.51
N ARG A 430 -14.79 20.13 -6.04
CA ARG A 430 -13.58 19.73 -6.76
C ARG A 430 -12.86 18.68 -5.93
N ILE A 431 -12.63 17.51 -6.51
CA ILE A 431 -11.92 16.40 -5.88
C ILE A 431 -10.69 16.11 -6.72
N SER A 432 -9.53 16.09 -6.08
CA SER A 432 -8.26 15.65 -6.67
C SER A 432 -7.84 14.35 -6.01
N LEU A 433 -7.72 13.29 -6.81
CA LEU A 433 -7.30 11.96 -6.36
C LEU A 433 -5.90 11.67 -6.87
N GLN A 434 -5.02 11.22 -5.99
CA GLN A 434 -3.72 10.68 -6.33
C GLN A 434 -3.80 9.16 -6.37
N ILE A 435 -3.53 8.59 -7.54
CA ILE A 435 -3.64 7.16 -7.80
C ILE A 435 -2.25 6.57 -7.97
N TYR A 436 -1.89 5.69 -7.07
CA TYR A 436 -0.66 4.91 -7.14
C TYR A 436 -0.92 3.58 -7.82
N THR A 437 -0.16 3.30 -8.87
CA THR A 437 -0.19 2.01 -9.58
C THR A 437 1.15 1.32 -9.40
N ASN A 438 1.11 0.05 -9.03
CA ASN A 438 2.26 -0.82 -8.87
C ASN A 438 2.09 -2.06 -9.77
N ILE A 439 3.09 -2.32 -10.62
CA ILE A 439 3.13 -3.48 -11.50
C ILE A 439 4.36 -4.29 -11.10
N GLU A 440 4.14 -5.54 -10.75
CA GLU A 440 5.17 -6.50 -10.38
C GLU A 440 5.25 -7.57 -11.48
N ASP A 441 6.31 -7.57 -12.27
CA ASP A 441 6.59 -8.64 -13.23
C ASP A 441 7.09 -9.86 -12.47
N LEU A 442 6.47 -11.02 -12.72
CA LEU A 442 6.79 -12.26 -12.04
C LEU A 442 7.70 -13.14 -12.87
N ILE A 443 8.51 -13.92 -12.20
CA ILE A 443 9.37 -14.94 -12.79
C ILE A 443 9.32 -16.21 -11.95
N ASN A 444 9.28 -17.35 -12.64
CA ASN A 444 9.47 -18.64 -12.00
C ASN A 444 10.95 -19.01 -12.04
N LEU A 445 11.53 -19.25 -10.88
CA LEU A 445 12.90 -19.70 -10.69
C LEU A 445 12.92 -21.15 -10.26
N ASN A 446 13.61 -21.99 -11.01
CA ASN A 446 13.86 -23.38 -10.63
C ASN A 446 15.10 -23.43 -9.74
N LEU A 447 14.89 -23.67 -8.46
CA LEU A 447 15.95 -23.81 -7.47
C LEU A 447 16.36 -25.27 -7.40
N ILE A 448 17.67 -25.51 -7.52
CA ILE A 448 18.24 -26.86 -7.52
C ILE A 448 19.26 -26.94 -6.37
N ASP A 449 19.00 -27.81 -5.41
CA ASP A 449 19.85 -27.93 -4.24
C ASP A 449 21.07 -28.78 -4.50
N SER A 450 20.89 -29.92 -5.15
CA SER A 450 21.94 -30.86 -5.44
C SER A 450 21.73 -31.53 -6.79
N ILE A 451 22.81 -31.94 -7.42
CA ILE A 451 22.80 -32.69 -8.68
C ILE A 451 23.64 -33.94 -8.49
N GLU A 452 23.05 -35.07 -8.76
CA GLU A 452 23.74 -36.35 -8.80
C GLU A 452 24.06 -36.75 -10.24
N ASP A 453 25.30 -37.12 -10.51
CA ASP A 453 25.69 -37.67 -11.79
C ASP A 453 25.65 -39.21 -11.78
N ASN A 454 25.00 -39.77 -12.76
CA ASN A 454 24.97 -41.19 -13.03
C ASN A 454 25.63 -41.50 -14.39
N ILE A 455 26.17 -42.71 -14.54
CA ILE A 455 26.73 -43.13 -15.81
C ILE A 455 25.57 -43.27 -16.81
N LEU A 456 25.69 -42.57 -17.93
CA LEU A 456 24.71 -42.68 -19.01
C LEU A 456 24.91 -44.06 -19.70
N ASP A 457 23.85 -44.87 -19.75
CA ASP A 457 23.87 -46.08 -20.55
C ASP A 457 23.70 -45.72 -22.04
N ILE A 458 24.83 -45.74 -22.73
CA ILE A 458 24.89 -45.40 -24.16
C ILE A 458 24.61 -46.60 -25.08
N SER A 459 24.48 -47.81 -24.52
CA SER A 459 24.31 -49.04 -25.31
C SER A 459 23.02 -49.05 -26.15
N ASN A 460 22.02 -48.32 -25.73
CA ASN A 460 20.70 -48.21 -26.35
C ASN A 460 20.50 -46.92 -27.20
N LEU A 461 21.56 -46.15 -27.42
CA LEU A 461 21.46 -44.88 -28.12
C LEU A 461 22.04 -45.00 -29.54
N ASP A 462 21.22 -44.63 -30.56
CA ASP A 462 21.64 -44.67 -31.96
C ASP A 462 22.81 -43.70 -32.20
N SER A 463 23.82 -44.18 -32.94
CA SER A 463 24.98 -43.37 -33.32
C SER A 463 24.66 -42.31 -34.38
N ILE A 464 23.63 -42.55 -35.21
CA ILE A 464 23.16 -41.66 -36.27
C ILE A 464 21.64 -41.60 -36.23
N ASN A 465 21.08 -40.39 -36.17
CA ASN A 465 19.66 -40.17 -36.17
C ASN A 465 19.28 -39.04 -37.13
N ILE A 466 18.10 -39.08 -37.71
CA ILE A 466 17.53 -37.96 -38.48
C ILE A 466 16.27 -37.52 -37.75
N TYR A 467 16.32 -36.30 -37.24
CA TYR A 467 15.18 -35.65 -36.56
C TYR A 467 14.46 -34.71 -37.54
N VAL A 468 13.14 -34.73 -37.54
CA VAL A 468 12.31 -33.78 -38.29
C VAL A 468 11.78 -32.73 -37.30
N VAL A 469 12.15 -31.48 -37.50
CA VAL A 469 11.80 -30.35 -36.63
C VAL A 469 10.28 -30.17 -36.57
N LYS A 470 9.74 -30.06 -35.39
CA LYS A 470 8.33 -29.79 -35.10
C LYS A 470 8.15 -28.36 -34.62
N ALA A 471 6.91 -27.88 -34.65
CA ALA A 471 6.58 -26.57 -34.07
C ALA A 471 6.94 -26.50 -32.56
N GLY A 472 7.68 -25.46 -32.14
CA GLY A 472 8.18 -25.28 -30.79
C GLY A 472 9.52 -25.94 -30.48
N ASP A 473 10.12 -26.70 -31.43
CA ASP A 473 11.47 -27.24 -31.23
C ASP A 473 12.54 -26.15 -31.32
N THR A 474 13.59 -26.32 -30.51
CA THR A 474 14.84 -25.54 -30.57
C THR A 474 16.02 -26.47 -30.74
N LEU A 475 17.14 -25.98 -31.28
CA LEU A 475 18.37 -26.78 -31.33
C LEU A 475 18.83 -27.23 -29.95
N TRP A 476 18.60 -26.41 -28.92
CA TRP A 476 18.86 -26.77 -27.53
C TRP A 476 18.09 -27.99 -27.08
N ASN A 477 16.78 -28.02 -27.30
CA ASN A 477 15.92 -29.16 -26.92
C ASN A 477 16.29 -30.44 -27.69
N ILE A 478 16.63 -30.28 -28.94
CA ILE A 478 17.09 -31.42 -29.77
C ILE A 478 18.45 -31.94 -29.29
N ALA A 479 19.41 -31.04 -29.04
CA ALA A 479 20.73 -31.41 -28.53
C ALA A 479 20.65 -32.11 -27.15
N LYS A 480 19.86 -31.55 -26.23
CA LYS A 480 19.60 -32.11 -24.88
C LYS A 480 18.98 -33.49 -24.96
N LYS A 481 17.97 -33.68 -25.84
CA LYS A 481 17.27 -34.94 -26.04
C LYS A 481 18.19 -36.04 -26.57
N TYR A 482 19.07 -35.68 -27.51
CA TYR A 482 19.97 -36.66 -28.16
C TYR A 482 21.37 -36.69 -27.56
N LYS A 483 21.59 -35.96 -26.42
CA LYS A 483 22.86 -35.93 -25.70
C LYS A 483 24.06 -35.55 -26.60
N THR A 484 23.87 -34.56 -27.43
CA THR A 484 24.93 -33.99 -28.33
C THR A 484 25.06 -32.48 -28.04
N SER A 485 26.05 -31.80 -28.61
CA SER A 485 26.16 -30.34 -28.45
C SER A 485 25.48 -29.60 -29.62
N ILE A 486 25.05 -28.34 -29.33
CA ILE A 486 24.55 -27.44 -30.40
C ILE A 486 25.61 -27.25 -31.46
N ASP A 487 26.88 -27.06 -31.09
CA ASP A 487 27.99 -26.90 -32.03
C ASP A 487 28.14 -28.09 -33.00
N LYS A 488 27.95 -29.32 -32.53
CA LYS A 488 27.95 -30.48 -33.39
C LYS A 488 26.77 -30.47 -34.36
N LEU A 489 25.56 -30.13 -33.87
CA LEU A 489 24.38 -30.05 -34.73
C LEU A 489 24.55 -28.97 -35.80
N VAL A 490 25.04 -27.80 -35.46
CA VAL A 490 25.30 -26.69 -36.37
C VAL A 490 26.29 -27.09 -37.45
N LYS A 491 27.44 -27.64 -37.05
CA LYS A 491 28.50 -28.09 -38.00
C LYS A 491 28.06 -29.22 -38.92
N THR A 492 27.33 -30.22 -38.38
CA THR A 492 26.92 -31.38 -39.14
C THR A 492 25.83 -31.06 -40.18
N ASN A 493 25.03 -30.02 -39.93
CA ASN A 493 23.90 -29.66 -40.79
C ASN A 493 24.08 -28.32 -41.52
N ASP A 494 25.26 -27.70 -41.45
CA ASP A 494 25.57 -26.40 -42.08
C ASP A 494 24.55 -25.31 -41.71
N ILE A 495 24.10 -25.28 -40.43
CA ILE A 495 23.10 -24.33 -39.95
C ILE A 495 23.77 -22.96 -39.79
N GLN A 496 23.25 -21.96 -40.52
CA GLN A 496 23.81 -20.61 -40.51
C GLN A 496 23.41 -19.79 -39.27
N ASN A 497 22.19 -20.01 -38.79
CA ASN A 497 21.67 -19.33 -37.57
C ASN A 497 21.12 -20.37 -36.61
N PRO A 498 21.80 -20.62 -35.47
CA PRO A 498 21.38 -21.62 -34.48
C PRO A 498 20.03 -21.30 -33.79
N ASP A 499 19.62 -20.01 -33.78
CA ASP A 499 18.39 -19.59 -33.14
C ASP A 499 17.12 -19.79 -33.97
N VAL A 500 17.31 -20.16 -35.28
CA VAL A 500 16.20 -20.32 -36.22
C VAL A 500 16.29 -21.65 -36.94
N ILE A 501 15.32 -22.52 -36.70
CA ILE A 501 15.13 -23.79 -37.44
C ILE A 501 13.70 -23.86 -37.95
N ASP A 502 13.56 -24.39 -39.21
CA ASP A 502 12.26 -24.46 -39.88
C ASP A 502 11.50 -25.73 -39.52
N VAL A 503 10.19 -25.62 -39.35
CA VAL A 503 9.30 -26.78 -39.16
C VAL A 503 9.37 -27.67 -40.40
N GLY A 504 9.66 -28.97 -40.20
CA GLY A 504 9.88 -29.92 -41.26
C GLY A 504 11.34 -30.05 -41.73
N GLN A 505 12.25 -29.17 -41.24
CA GLN A 505 13.67 -29.31 -41.50
C GLN A 505 14.19 -30.63 -40.94
N LYS A 506 15.07 -31.31 -41.69
CA LYS A 506 15.70 -32.53 -41.24
C LYS A 506 17.06 -32.22 -40.62
N ILE A 507 17.24 -32.59 -39.38
CA ILE A 507 18.49 -32.43 -38.64
C ILE A 507 19.18 -33.80 -38.53
N LEU A 508 20.36 -33.90 -39.11
CA LEU A 508 21.23 -35.06 -38.94
C LEU A 508 21.95 -34.96 -37.60
N ILE A 509 21.81 -35.96 -36.78
CA ILE A 509 22.42 -36.07 -35.47
C ILE A 509 23.44 -37.15 -35.46
N ILE A 510 24.70 -36.80 -35.30
CA ILE A 510 25.83 -37.72 -35.16
C ILE A 510 26.35 -37.58 -33.73
N ARG A 511 26.41 -38.68 -33.04
CA ARG A 511 26.86 -38.72 -31.65
C ARG A 511 28.35 -38.85 -31.51
#